data_3565116d27894eaa676c5afa9c90d8e9
#
_entry.id   3565116d27894eaa676c5afa9c90d8e9
#
_cell.length_a   1.000
_cell.length_b   1.000
_cell.length_c   1.000
_cell.angle_alpha   90.00
_cell.angle_beta   90.00
_cell.angle_gamma   90.00
#
_symmetry.space_group_name_H-M   'P 1'
#
loop_
_entity.id
_entity.type
_entity.pdbx_description
1 polymer ?
#
loop_
_entity_poly.entity_id
_entity_poly.type
_entity_poly.pdbx_seq_one_letter_code
_entity_poly.pdbx_strand_id
1 'polypeptide(L)'
;MKKYIFFRVLRALLSIVIVTTIVYALVFSLIPRRQIFVSDEQYARVAGKADARREYENAVFERQGYIDYLNQKGLVNKVEKIDPNYDGTDSKANLKAAEKWAKSAKGNWKIEQLPISKKIYATREIPIWQRVGKFYANLIQIDHPWKIQDKSNPDLKRFIKFTWEKGGGPAIIGSVTEHK
;
A
#
# COMPACT_ATOMS: atom_id res chain seq x y z
N MET A 1 -5.26 39.51 -21.58
CA MET A 1 -5.97 39.03 -20.37
C MET A 1 -5.94 37.52 -20.19
N LYS A 2 -6.25 36.66 -21.20
CA LYS A 2 -6.29 35.20 -21.05
C LYS A 2 -4.99 34.58 -20.54
N LYS A 3 -3.82 35.01 -21.03
CA LYS A 3 -2.50 34.51 -20.58
C LYS A 3 -2.23 34.83 -19.09
N TYR A 4 -2.60 36.00 -18.62
CA TYR A 4 -2.43 36.40 -17.23
C TYR A 4 -3.26 35.54 -16.28
N ILE A 5 -4.54 35.29 -16.61
CA ILE A 5 -5.41 34.43 -15.83
C ILE A 5 -4.87 33.00 -15.80
N PHE A 6 -4.42 32.49 -16.94
CA PHE A 6 -3.83 31.15 -17.03
C PHE A 6 -2.63 30.99 -16.10
N PHE A 7 -1.67 31.91 -16.14
CA PHE A 7 -0.50 31.85 -15.25
C PHE A 7 -0.86 32.01 -13.77
N ARG A 8 -1.87 32.77 -13.45
CA ARG A 8 -2.36 32.92 -12.07
C ARG A 8 -2.96 31.61 -11.55
N VAL A 9 -3.78 30.95 -12.34
CA VAL A 9 -4.36 29.66 -12.01
C VAL A 9 -3.28 28.59 -11.89
N LEU A 10 -2.35 28.55 -12.84
CA LEU A 10 -1.24 27.58 -12.82
C LEU A 10 -0.38 27.75 -11.56
N ARG A 11 -0.08 28.99 -11.17
CA ARG A 11 0.69 29.27 -9.93
C ARG A 11 -0.08 28.85 -8.69
N ALA A 12 -1.38 29.07 -8.64
CA ALA A 12 -2.23 28.62 -7.53
C ALA A 12 -2.24 27.10 -7.41
N LEU A 13 -2.42 26.37 -8.52
CA LEU A 13 -2.35 24.92 -8.55
C LEU A 13 -0.98 24.38 -8.09
N LEU A 14 0.10 24.98 -8.58
CA LEU A 14 1.45 24.61 -8.17
C LEU A 14 1.67 24.81 -6.66
N SER A 15 1.18 25.93 -6.11
CA SER A 15 1.26 26.21 -4.66
C SER A 15 0.50 25.16 -3.85
N ILE A 16 -0.69 24.76 -4.29
CA ILE A 16 -1.47 23.71 -3.64
C ILE A 16 -0.70 22.38 -3.64
N VAL A 17 -0.13 22.00 -4.77
CA VAL A 17 0.66 20.76 -4.89
C VAL A 17 1.86 20.78 -3.94
N ILE A 18 2.61 21.89 -3.90
CA ILE A 18 3.79 22.04 -3.03
C ILE A 18 3.37 21.93 -1.56
N VAL A 19 2.38 22.69 -1.13
CA VAL A 19 1.91 22.69 0.27
C VAL A 19 1.40 21.29 0.66
N THR A 20 0.57 20.68 -0.17
CA THR A 20 0.05 19.33 0.09
C THR A 20 1.17 18.30 0.18
N THR A 21 2.19 18.38 -0.68
CA THR A 21 3.36 17.49 -0.63
C THR A 21 4.14 17.65 0.66
N ILE A 22 4.37 18.90 1.10
CA ILE A 22 5.09 19.19 2.36
C ILE A 22 4.30 18.65 3.55
N VAL A 23 3.00 18.96 3.62
CA VAL A 23 2.13 18.48 4.72
C VAL A 23 2.08 16.96 4.76
N TYR A 24 1.91 16.31 3.60
CA TYR A 24 1.94 14.85 3.49
C TYR A 24 3.27 14.28 4.02
N ALA A 25 4.40 14.85 3.56
CA ALA A 25 5.72 14.40 3.98
C ALA A 25 5.94 14.57 5.50
N LEU A 26 5.52 15.69 6.07
CA LEU A 26 5.62 15.97 7.51
C LEU A 26 4.75 15.00 8.32
N VAL A 27 3.50 14.81 7.96
CA VAL A 27 2.58 13.89 8.65
C VAL A 27 3.15 12.48 8.68
N PHE A 28 3.60 11.97 7.54
CA PHE A 28 4.15 10.61 7.45
C PHE A 28 5.56 10.45 8.03
N SER A 29 6.28 11.54 8.25
CA SER A 29 7.59 11.51 8.90
C SER A 29 7.50 11.63 10.41
N LEU A 30 6.58 12.47 10.92
CA LEU A 30 6.48 12.79 12.34
C LEU A 30 5.59 11.82 13.12
N ILE A 31 4.56 11.27 12.48
CA ILE A 31 3.64 10.34 13.18
C ILE A 31 4.30 8.96 13.29
N PRO A 32 4.56 8.45 14.50
CA PRO A 32 5.07 7.11 14.69
C PRO A 32 4.12 6.07 14.10
N ARG A 33 4.63 5.15 13.30
CA ARG A 33 3.82 4.10 12.64
C ARG A 33 2.98 3.28 13.62
N ARG A 34 3.43 3.16 14.87
CA ARG A 34 2.69 2.44 15.93
C ARG A 34 1.39 3.11 16.36
N GLN A 35 1.24 4.41 16.12
CA GLN A 35 -0.01 5.11 16.47
C GLN A 35 -1.21 4.63 15.65
N ILE A 36 -0.97 4.00 14.49
CA ILE A 36 -2.03 3.41 13.66
C ILE A 36 -2.78 2.32 14.43
N PHE A 37 -2.12 1.65 15.38
CA PHE A 37 -2.69 0.53 16.14
C PHE A 37 -3.33 0.91 17.47
N VAL A 38 -3.25 2.17 17.90
CA VAL A 38 -3.74 2.60 19.22
C VAL A 38 -5.25 2.37 19.40
N SER A 39 -6.03 2.53 18.32
CA SER A 39 -7.48 2.34 18.31
C SER A 39 -7.93 1.11 17.52
N ASP A 40 -7.01 0.19 17.23
CA ASP A 40 -7.30 -0.98 16.41
C ASP A 40 -7.65 -2.19 17.27
N GLU A 41 -8.95 -2.53 17.32
CA GLU A 41 -9.43 -3.67 18.09
C GLU A 41 -8.87 -5.01 17.60
N GLN A 42 -8.59 -5.15 16.30
CA GLN A 42 -8.02 -6.38 15.74
C GLN A 42 -6.57 -6.55 16.19
N TYR A 43 -5.83 -5.45 16.26
CA TYR A 43 -4.48 -5.47 16.81
C TYR A 43 -4.48 -5.91 18.28
N ALA A 44 -5.42 -5.42 19.08
CA ALA A 44 -5.56 -5.83 20.49
C ALA A 44 -5.84 -7.34 20.63
N ARG A 45 -6.63 -7.94 19.72
CA ARG A 45 -6.93 -9.39 19.73
C ARG A 45 -5.72 -10.26 19.39
N VAL A 46 -4.80 -9.76 18.60
CA VAL A 46 -3.58 -10.51 18.19
C VAL A 46 -2.35 -10.16 19.05
N ALA A 47 -2.46 -9.17 19.95
CA ALA A 47 -1.36 -8.65 20.75
C ALA A 47 -0.60 -9.74 21.54
N GLY A 48 -1.31 -10.75 22.04
CA GLY A 48 -0.73 -11.88 22.78
C GLY A 48 -0.03 -12.94 21.91
N LYS A 49 -0.19 -12.90 20.59
CA LYS A 49 0.35 -13.88 19.64
C LYS A 49 1.43 -13.22 18.78
N ALA A 50 2.70 -13.42 19.11
CA ALA A 50 3.81 -12.69 18.51
C ALA A 50 3.87 -12.79 16.97
N ASP A 51 3.63 -13.96 16.40
CA ASP A 51 3.63 -14.16 14.94
C ASP A 51 2.44 -13.47 14.28
N ALA A 52 1.23 -13.72 14.80
CA ALA A 52 0.00 -13.10 14.26
C ALA A 52 0.05 -11.58 14.38
N ARG A 53 0.61 -11.04 15.46
CA ARG A 53 0.82 -9.61 15.61
C ARG A 53 1.75 -9.07 14.54
N ARG A 54 2.89 -9.74 14.28
CA ARG A 54 3.86 -9.29 13.28
C ARG A 54 3.31 -9.36 11.86
N GLU A 55 2.58 -10.43 11.54
CA GLU A 55 1.90 -10.57 10.25
C GLU A 55 0.83 -9.46 10.07
N TYR A 56 0.05 -9.17 11.12
CA TYR A 56 -0.95 -8.12 11.10
C TYR A 56 -0.32 -6.73 10.92
N GLU A 57 0.74 -6.41 11.68
CA GLU A 57 1.49 -5.17 11.53
C GLU A 57 1.97 -4.98 10.09
N ASN A 58 2.58 -6.01 9.50
CA ASN A 58 3.08 -5.97 8.14
C ASN A 58 1.95 -5.80 7.11
N ALA A 59 0.83 -6.50 7.26
CA ALA A 59 -0.33 -6.38 6.39
C ALA A 59 -0.97 -4.97 6.45
N VAL A 60 -1.05 -4.37 7.65
CA VAL A 60 -1.53 -3.00 7.81
C VAL A 60 -0.57 -2.00 7.18
N PHE A 61 0.75 -2.14 7.41
CA PHE A 61 1.75 -1.27 6.80
C PHE A 61 1.77 -1.37 5.26
N GLU A 62 1.55 -2.56 4.71
CA GLU A 62 1.41 -2.75 3.27
C GLU A 62 0.16 -2.02 2.74
N ARG A 63 -0.99 -2.21 3.39
CA ARG A 63 -2.26 -1.56 3.01
C ARG A 63 -2.15 -0.04 3.07
N GLN A 64 -1.42 0.49 4.05
CA GLN A 64 -1.15 1.93 4.19
C GLN A 64 -0.04 2.45 3.26
N GLY A 65 0.61 1.56 2.51
CA GLY A 65 1.65 1.91 1.55
C GLY A 65 2.99 2.31 2.20
N TYR A 66 3.25 1.87 3.42
CA TYR A 66 4.55 2.08 4.08
C TYR A 66 5.62 1.10 3.58
N ILE A 67 5.20 -0.14 3.36
CA ILE A 67 6.08 -1.23 2.93
C ILE A 67 5.41 -2.02 1.79
N ASP A 68 6.22 -2.71 1.00
CA ASP A 68 5.78 -3.87 0.26
C ASP A 68 6.08 -5.10 1.13
N TYR A 69 5.11 -5.99 1.27
CA TYR A 69 5.19 -7.17 2.11
C TYR A 69 4.99 -8.45 1.30
N LEU A 70 5.92 -9.36 1.41
CA LEU A 70 5.80 -10.70 0.85
C LEU A 70 5.78 -11.69 2.03
N ASN A 71 4.61 -12.25 2.28
CA ASN A 71 4.47 -13.35 3.23
C ASN A 71 5.24 -14.59 2.74
N GLN A 72 5.33 -15.64 3.56
CA GLN A 72 6.03 -16.86 3.19
C GLN A 72 5.64 -17.39 1.81
N LYS A 73 4.34 -17.50 1.51
CA LYS A 73 3.87 -17.99 0.20
C LYS A 73 4.28 -17.09 -0.96
N GLY A 74 4.16 -15.79 -0.79
CA GLY A 74 4.58 -14.81 -1.79
C GLY A 74 6.08 -14.82 -2.03
N LEU A 75 6.87 -15.05 -0.99
CA LEU A 75 8.32 -15.16 -1.09
C LEU A 75 8.73 -16.46 -1.78
N VAL A 76 8.10 -17.60 -1.44
CA VAL A 76 8.32 -18.89 -2.12
C VAL A 76 8.13 -18.74 -3.62
N ASN A 77 7.02 -18.20 -4.08
CA ASN A 77 6.73 -17.98 -5.51
C ASN A 77 7.77 -17.10 -6.24
N LYS A 78 8.51 -16.28 -5.49
CA LYS A 78 9.57 -15.41 -6.07
C LYS A 78 10.93 -16.07 -6.05
N VAL A 79 11.25 -16.77 -4.97
CA VAL A 79 12.57 -17.41 -4.76
C VAL A 79 12.67 -18.72 -5.53
N GLU A 80 11.59 -19.49 -5.64
CA GLU A 80 11.50 -20.74 -6.42
C GLU A 80 11.98 -20.58 -7.87
N LYS A 81 11.79 -19.40 -8.45
CA LYS A 81 12.31 -19.08 -9.80
C LYS A 81 13.84 -19.05 -9.89
N ILE A 82 14.53 -18.92 -8.76
CA ILE A 82 16.01 -18.86 -8.66
C ILE A 82 16.54 -20.13 -8.02
N ASP A 83 15.82 -20.66 -7.04
CA ASP A 83 16.16 -21.89 -6.32
C ASP A 83 14.90 -22.76 -6.18
N PRO A 84 14.74 -23.81 -7.03
CA PRO A 84 13.56 -24.68 -7.01
C PRO A 84 13.37 -25.46 -5.70
N ASN A 85 14.42 -25.60 -4.87
CA ASN A 85 14.34 -26.31 -3.60
C ASN A 85 13.91 -25.41 -2.43
N TYR A 86 13.57 -24.17 -2.68
CA TYR A 86 13.16 -23.22 -1.66
C TYR A 86 11.70 -23.47 -1.22
N ASP A 87 11.50 -23.85 0.05
CA ASP A 87 10.19 -24.11 0.65
C ASP A 87 9.73 -23.08 1.69
N GLY A 88 10.61 -22.11 2.00
CA GLY A 88 10.32 -21.05 2.97
C GLY A 88 10.39 -21.48 4.44
N THR A 89 10.88 -22.69 4.72
CA THR A 89 11.08 -23.17 6.09
C THR A 89 12.34 -22.57 6.71
N ASP A 90 12.46 -22.69 8.05
CA ASP A 90 13.63 -22.21 8.81
C ASP A 90 14.86 -23.10 8.56
N SER A 91 15.49 -22.93 7.43
CA SER A 91 16.78 -23.56 7.15
C SER A 91 17.82 -22.50 6.75
N LYS A 92 19.09 -22.77 7.10
CA LYS A 92 20.19 -21.87 6.67
C LYS A 92 20.31 -21.78 5.16
N ALA A 93 19.94 -22.82 4.44
CA ALA A 93 19.91 -22.83 2.98
C ALA A 93 18.84 -21.87 2.44
N ASN A 94 17.62 -21.97 2.99
CA ASN A 94 16.51 -21.09 2.61
C ASN A 94 16.79 -19.62 2.92
N LEU A 95 17.37 -19.31 4.07
CA LEU A 95 17.77 -17.94 4.39
C LEU A 95 18.74 -17.38 3.35
N LYS A 96 19.78 -18.16 2.99
CA LYS A 96 20.76 -17.75 1.97
C LYS A 96 20.09 -17.57 0.59
N ALA A 97 19.16 -18.46 0.22
CA ALA A 97 18.42 -18.35 -1.05
C ALA A 97 17.55 -17.10 -1.06
N ALA A 98 16.82 -16.83 0.03
CA ALA A 98 16.01 -15.62 0.17
C ALA A 98 16.85 -14.34 0.15
N GLU A 99 17.99 -14.31 0.84
CA GLU A 99 18.92 -13.19 0.80
C GLU A 99 19.51 -12.96 -0.60
N LYS A 100 19.86 -14.05 -1.32
CA LYS A 100 20.34 -13.98 -2.70
C LYS A 100 19.26 -13.36 -3.61
N TRP A 101 18.01 -13.79 -3.45
CA TRP A 101 16.90 -13.20 -4.14
C TRP A 101 16.75 -11.71 -3.79
N ALA A 102 16.80 -11.34 -2.51
CA ALA A 102 16.66 -9.97 -2.05
C ALA A 102 17.72 -9.03 -2.64
N LYS A 103 18.95 -9.52 -2.81
CA LYS A 103 20.05 -8.79 -3.47
C LYS A 103 19.84 -8.63 -4.98
N SER A 104 19.23 -9.60 -5.64
CA SER A 104 18.96 -9.57 -7.09
C SER A 104 17.68 -8.78 -7.42
N ALA A 105 16.75 -8.70 -6.49
CA ALA A 105 15.49 -7.99 -6.68
C ALA A 105 15.67 -6.48 -6.63
N LYS A 106 14.96 -5.75 -7.49
CA LYS A 106 14.97 -4.29 -7.45
C LYS A 106 14.38 -3.76 -6.15
N GLY A 107 15.14 -2.95 -5.42
CA GLY A 107 14.75 -2.36 -4.15
C GLY A 107 15.50 -3.00 -2.98
N ASN A 108 15.48 -2.32 -1.84
CA ASN A 108 16.16 -2.78 -0.63
C ASN A 108 15.24 -3.74 0.14
N TRP A 109 15.13 -4.98 -0.33
CA TRP A 109 14.38 -6.01 0.36
C TRP A 109 15.13 -6.48 1.59
N LYS A 110 14.42 -6.56 2.71
CA LYS A 110 14.91 -7.14 3.98
C LYS A 110 14.24 -8.48 4.19
N ILE A 111 15.03 -9.48 4.48
CA ILE A 111 14.56 -10.81 4.85
C ILE A 111 14.47 -10.86 6.37
N GLU A 112 13.30 -11.21 6.86
CA GLU A 112 13.02 -11.33 8.29
C GLU A 112 12.33 -12.67 8.58
N GLN A 113 12.33 -13.06 9.85
CA GLN A 113 11.67 -14.27 10.32
C GLN A 113 10.61 -13.93 11.36
N LEU A 114 9.53 -14.69 11.36
CA LEU A 114 8.54 -14.60 12.43
C LEU A 114 9.15 -15.06 13.76
N PRO A 115 8.76 -14.45 14.87
CA PRO A 115 9.39 -14.70 16.17
C PRO A 115 9.32 -16.15 16.65
N ILE A 116 8.16 -16.81 16.49
CA ILE A 116 7.89 -18.16 17.01
C ILE A 116 8.04 -19.20 15.91
N SER A 117 7.27 -19.09 14.82
CA SER A 117 7.26 -20.10 13.76
C SER A 117 8.48 -20.07 12.85
N LYS A 118 9.33 -19.03 12.98
CA LYS A 118 10.54 -18.83 12.16
C LYS A 118 10.30 -18.80 10.65
N LYS A 119 9.04 -18.66 10.22
CA LYS A 119 8.71 -18.52 8.79
C LYS A 119 9.38 -17.30 8.20
N ILE A 120 9.98 -17.48 7.03
CA ILE A 120 10.72 -16.43 6.35
C ILE A 120 9.75 -15.56 5.55
N TYR A 121 9.89 -14.25 5.67
CA TYR A 121 9.14 -13.26 4.90
C TYR A 121 10.05 -12.12 4.45
N ALA A 122 9.61 -11.34 3.50
CA ALA A 122 10.37 -10.21 2.99
C ALA A 122 9.58 -8.91 3.11
N THR A 123 10.27 -7.84 3.48
CA THR A 123 9.73 -6.49 3.53
C THR A 123 10.60 -5.54 2.74
N ARG A 124 9.99 -4.53 2.12
CA ARG A 124 10.70 -3.44 1.47
C ARG A 124 10.04 -2.12 1.83
N GLU A 125 10.81 -1.19 2.33
CA GLU A 125 10.29 0.16 2.60
C GLU A 125 10.02 0.90 1.29
N ILE A 126 8.84 1.51 1.21
CA ILE A 126 8.46 2.34 0.07
C ILE A 126 8.95 3.77 0.34
N PRO A 127 9.86 4.32 -0.49
CA PRO A 127 10.35 5.68 -0.35
C PRO A 127 9.20 6.70 -0.38
N ILE A 128 9.37 7.79 0.35
CA ILE A 128 8.33 8.82 0.49
C ILE A 128 7.87 9.39 -0.86
N TRP A 129 8.77 9.54 -1.83
CA TRP A 129 8.44 10.01 -3.19
C TRP A 129 7.48 9.09 -3.93
N GLN A 130 7.67 7.77 -3.80
CA GLN A 130 6.74 6.79 -4.41
C GLN A 130 5.38 6.84 -3.72
N ARG A 131 5.35 7.10 -2.42
CA ARG A 131 4.11 7.24 -1.64
C ARG A 131 3.36 8.51 -2.04
N VAL A 132 4.09 9.64 -2.15
CA VAL A 132 3.54 10.90 -2.67
C VAL A 132 3.01 10.72 -4.09
N GLY A 133 3.77 10.04 -4.96
CA GLY A 133 3.33 9.74 -6.32
C GLY A 133 2.05 8.90 -6.36
N LYS A 134 1.96 7.84 -5.53
CA LYS A 134 0.74 7.03 -5.38
C LYS A 134 -0.44 7.85 -4.84
N PHE A 135 -0.19 8.74 -3.88
CA PHE A 135 -1.22 9.64 -3.34
C PHE A 135 -1.82 10.52 -4.44
N TYR A 136 -0.99 11.20 -5.24
CA TYR A 136 -1.49 12.02 -6.34
C TYR A 136 -2.13 11.18 -7.45
N ALA A 137 -1.57 10.03 -7.78
CA ALA A 137 -2.16 9.13 -8.74
C ALA A 137 -3.57 8.68 -8.29
N ASN A 138 -3.76 8.38 -7.01
CA ASN A 138 -5.06 8.04 -6.45
C ASN A 138 -6.00 9.24 -6.42
N LEU A 139 -5.50 10.44 -6.15
CA LEU A 139 -6.30 11.66 -6.14
C LEU A 139 -6.87 11.99 -7.53
N ILE A 140 -6.06 11.81 -8.59
CA ILE A 140 -6.46 12.06 -9.98
C ILE A 140 -7.38 10.94 -10.51
N GLN A 141 -7.34 9.75 -9.90
CA GLN A 141 -8.06 8.56 -10.35
C GLN A 141 -9.42 8.35 -9.68
N ILE A 142 -9.92 9.36 -8.96
CA ILE A 142 -11.19 9.27 -8.20
C ILE A 142 -12.36 8.78 -9.07
N ASP A 143 -12.34 9.02 -10.39
CA ASP A 143 -13.45 8.69 -11.29
C ASP A 143 -13.10 7.63 -12.36
N HIS A 144 -12.01 6.88 -12.21
CA HIS A 144 -11.63 5.91 -13.24
C HIS A 144 -12.16 4.50 -12.91
N PRO A 145 -13.23 4.05 -13.64
CA PRO A 145 -13.95 2.81 -13.33
C PRO A 145 -13.10 1.53 -13.44
N TRP A 146 -11.99 1.55 -14.16
CA TRP A 146 -11.17 0.37 -14.41
C TRP A 146 -10.03 0.14 -13.41
N LYS A 147 -9.89 0.98 -12.37
CA LYS A 147 -8.83 0.82 -11.37
C LYS A 147 -9.31 0.43 -9.97
N ILE A 148 -10.59 0.43 -9.73
CA ILE A 148 -11.16 -0.08 -8.50
C ILE A 148 -11.46 -1.59 -8.71
N GLN A 149 -10.41 -2.39 -8.79
CA GLN A 149 -10.55 -3.83 -8.73
C GLN A 149 -10.42 -4.28 -7.28
N ASP A 150 -11.44 -4.95 -6.80
CA ASP A 150 -11.34 -5.71 -5.56
C ASP A 150 -10.41 -6.90 -5.81
N LYS A 151 -9.27 -6.97 -5.09
CA LYS A 151 -8.32 -8.08 -5.22
C LYS A 151 -8.94 -9.43 -4.83
N SER A 152 -10.01 -9.41 -4.06
CA SER A 152 -10.75 -10.60 -3.62
C SER A 152 -11.77 -11.10 -4.64
N ASN A 153 -12.27 -10.19 -5.49
CA ASN A 153 -13.25 -10.48 -6.55
C ASN A 153 -12.96 -9.66 -7.79
N PRO A 154 -12.10 -10.16 -8.70
CA PRO A 154 -11.67 -9.41 -9.89
C PRO A 154 -12.82 -9.11 -10.86
N ASP A 155 -13.93 -9.84 -10.79
CA ASP A 155 -15.10 -9.65 -11.63
C ASP A 155 -16.05 -8.55 -11.12
N LEU A 156 -15.83 -8.07 -9.90
CA LEU A 156 -16.63 -7.01 -9.29
C LEU A 156 -16.03 -5.64 -9.62
N LYS A 157 -16.61 -4.97 -10.61
CA LYS A 157 -16.27 -3.58 -10.93
C LYS A 157 -17.11 -2.65 -10.04
N ARG A 158 -16.44 -1.94 -9.12
CA ARG A 158 -17.06 -0.90 -8.31
C ARG A 158 -16.88 0.45 -9.00
N PHE A 159 -17.97 1.16 -9.25
CA PHE A 159 -17.96 2.51 -9.82
C PHE A 159 -18.41 3.52 -8.77
N ILE A 160 -17.67 4.62 -8.63
CA ILE A 160 -18.20 5.82 -7.96
C ILE A 160 -18.89 6.63 -9.04
N LYS A 161 -20.22 6.69 -9.01
CA LYS A 161 -21.01 7.45 -9.95
C LYS A 161 -21.40 8.78 -9.32
N PHE A 162 -20.92 9.89 -9.90
CA PHE A 162 -21.42 11.20 -9.58
C PHE A 162 -22.68 11.46 -10.41
N THR A 163 -23.82 11.61 -9.76
CA THR A 163 -25.06 12.05 -10.43
C THR A 163 -25.39 13.45 -9.96
N TRP A 164 -25.69 14.33 -10.95
CA TRP A 164 -26.27 15.64 -10.68
C TRP A 164 -27.78 15.43 -10.59
N GLU A 165 -28.35 15.56 -9.41
CA GLU A 165 -29.79 15.62 -9.27
C GLU A 165 -30.30 17.03 -9.61
N LYS A 166 -31.41 17.11 -10.37
CA LYS A 166 -32.10 18.38 -10.67
C LYS A 166 -32.53 19.01 -9.34
N GLY A 167 -31.81 20.07 -8.91
CA GLY A 167 -32.18 20.87 -7.73
C GLY A 167 -31.33 20.65 -6.48
N GLY A 168 -30.38 19.74 -6.48
CA GLY A 168 -29.42 19.49 -5.39
C GLY A 168 -27.99 19.48 -5.88
N GLY A 169 -27.03 19.80 -5.02
CA GLY A 169 -25.61 19.70 -5.34
C GLY A 169 -25.16 18.25 -5.65
N PRO A 170 -23.87 18.04 -5.93
CA PRO A 170 -23.36 16.71 -6.28
C PRO A 170 -23.64 15.70 -5.16
N ALA A 171 -24.46 14.71 -5.44
CA ALA A 171 -24.70 13.60 -4.54
C ALA A 171 -23.67 12.49 -4.82
N ILE A 172 -22.89 12.13 -3.83
CA ILE A 172 -22.05 10.93 -3.88
C ILE A 172 -22.96 9.74 -3.61
N ILE A 173 -23.42 9.09 -4.66
CA ILE A 173 -24.13 7.82 -4.52
C ILE A 173 -23.07 6.72 -4.45
N GLY A 174 -23.13 5.93 -3.39
CA GLY A 174 -22.16 4.87 -3.08
C GLY A 174 -21.91 3.89 -4.22
N SER A 175 -20.91 3.04 -4.07
CA SER A 175 -20.46 2.08 -5.07
C SER A 175 -21.62 1.24 -5.62
N VAL A 176 -21.92 1.39 -6.91
CA VAL A 176 -22.84 0.49 -7.60
C VAL A 176 -22.09 -0.76 -7.97
N THR A 177 -22.52 -1.90 -7.47
CA THR A 177 -22.02 -3.22 -7.85
C THR A 177 -22.88 -3.72 -9.02
N GLU A 178 -22.33 -3.76 -10.22
CA GLU A 178 -22.94 -4.49 -11.31
C GLU A 178 -22.43 -5.94 -11.27
N HIS A 179 -23.35 -6.88 -11.02
CA HIS A 179 -23.12 -8.31 -11.30
C HIS A 179 -23.37 -8.52 -12.79
N LYS A 180 -22.36 -9.04 -13.49
CA LYS A 180 -22.54 -9.66 -14.80
C LYS A 180 -22.82 -11.13 -14.63
#